data_2a93e0843f8fe0de73d072e44bff5f46
#
_entry.id   2a93e0843f8fe0de73d072e44bff5f46
#
_cell.length_a   1.000
_cell.length_b   1.000
_cell.length_c   1.000
_cell.angle_alpha   90.00
_cell.angle_beta   90.00
_cell.angle_gamma   90.00
#
_symmetry.space_group_name_H-M   'P 1'
#
loop_
_entity.id
_entity.type
_entity.pdbx_description
1 polymer ?
#
loop_
_entity_poly.entity_id
_entity_poly.type
_entity_poly.pdbx_seq_one_letter_code
_entity_poly.pdbx_strand_id
1 'polypeptide(L)'
;MSSICSPHFQCPRSDKGFTLIELMVVLAIVAIVALVALPNYGPMMQSSRETSVSNELLGALMVARSEAVTRRTSVTVCASNDQSACGGSWADGGVIRTAAGTVIRAISAIDGVTVSGNAITFRSDGRSDGGTLTVGSHNVVVNTIGHAKVD
;
A
#
# COMPACT_ATOMS: atom_id res chain seq x y z
N MET A 1 -36.04 35.50 -62.46
CA MET A 1 -35.28 36.06 -61.34
C MET A 1 -35.07 34.96 -60.37
N SER A 2 -33.87 34.38 -60.36
CA SER A 2 -33.51 33.18 -59.57
C SER A 2 -33.09 33.59 -58.15
N SER A 3 -33.75 33.10 -57.18
CA SER A 3 -33.35 33.26 -55.79
C SER A 3 -32.49 32.07 -55.34
N ILE A 4 -31.21 32.35 -55.16
CA ILE A 4 -30.20 31.37 -54.69
C ILE A 4 -30.35 31.21 -53.18
N CYS A 5 -30.73 30.04 -52.74
CA CYS A 5 -30.75 29.70 -51.34
C CYS A 5 -29.33 29.24 -50.89
N SER A 6 -28.67 29.97 -50.01
CA SER A 6 -27.33 29.68 -49.49
C SER A 6 -27.34 28.48 -48.55
N PRO A 7 -26.34 27.57 -48.61
CA PRO A 7 -26.30 26.30 -47.85
C PRO A 7 -25.57 26.43 -46.52
N HIS A 8 -26.00 27.33 -45.63
CA HIS A 8 -25.41 27.48 -44.28
C HIS A 8 -26.42 27.72 -43.18
N PHE A 9 -27.57 27.06 -43.22
CA PHE A 9 -28.42 26.97 -42.06
C PHE A 9 -28.17 25.61 -41.38
N GLN A 10 -27.32 25.64 -40.33
CA GLN A 10 -27.26 24.54 -39.35
C GLN A 10 -28.60 24.52 -38.59
N CYS A 11 -29.36 23.45 -38.78
CA CYS A 11 -30.54 23.19 -37.93
C CYS A 11 -30.10 23.13 -36.47
N PRO A 12 -30.70 23.90 -35.57
CA PRO A 12 -30.43 23.77 -34.16
C PRO A 12 -30.78 22.35 -33.72
N ARG A 13 -29.79 21.59 -33.21
CA ARG A 13 -30.05 20.35 -32.54
C ARG A 13 -30.97 20.66 -31.35
N SER A 14 -32.14 20.06 -31.37
CA SER A 14 -33.05 20.11 -30.24
C SER A 14 -32.42 19.33 -29.09
N ASP A 15 -31.73 20.02 -28.22
CA ASP A 15 -31.24 19.47 -26.94
C ASP A 15 -32.47 19.15 -26.11
N LYS A 16 -32.81 17.86 -26.01
CA LYS A 16 -33.88 17.39 -25.16
C LYS A 16 -33.36 17.52 -23.72
N GLY A 17 -33.84 18.52 -23.00
CA GLY A 17 -33.59 18.66 -21.58
C GLY A 17 -34.22 17.52 -20.79
N PHE A 18 -33.60 17.15 -19.68
CA PHE A 18 -34.16 16.15 -18.74
C PHE A 18 -35.47 16.64 -18.15
N THR A 19 -36.40 15.73 -18.02
CA THR A 19 -37.65 16.04 -17.32
C THR A 19 -37.46 16.02 -15.81
N LEU A 20 -38.27 16.79 -15.07
CA LEU A 20 -38.19 16.84 -13.61
C LEU A 20 -38.39 15.45 -12.99
N ILE A 21 -39.31 14.65 -13.57
CA ILE A 21 -39.58 13.28 -13.09
C ILE A 21 -38.38 12.36 -13.31
N GLU A 22 -37.68 12.50 -14.42
CA GLU A 22 -36.47 11.70 -14.72
C GLU A 22 -35.36 11.98 -13.71
N LEU A 23 -35.17 13.25 -13.34
CA LEU A 23 -34.22 13.64 -12.30
C LEU A 23 -34.60 13.04 -10.94
N MET A 24 -35.90 13.05 -10.56
CA MET A 24 -36.37 12.47 -9.31
C MET A 24 -36.13 10.94 -9.25
N VAL A 25 -36.38 10.25 -10.35
CA VAL A 25 -36.16 8.80 -10.42
C VAL A 25 -34.68 8.47 -10.31
N VAL A 26 -33.82 9.20 -11.01
CA VAL A 26 -32.36 9.01 -10.94
C VAL A 26 -31.85 9.24 -9.50
N LEU A 27 -32.29 10.32 -8.84
CA LEU A 27 -31.90 10.59 -7.45
C LEU A 27 -32.39 9.50 -6.48
N ALA A 28 -33.59 8.97 -6.69
CA ALA A 28 -34.11 7.85 -5.88
C ALA A 28 -33.25 6.59 -6.03
N ILE A 29 -32.86 6.23 -7.28
CA ILE A 29 -32.00 5.08 -7.55
C ILE A 29 -30.62 5.28 -6.94
N VAL A 30 -30.01 6.46 -7.12
CA VAL A 30 -28.69 6.79 -6.55
C VAL A 30 -28.71 6.71 -5.02
N ALA A 31 -29.78 7.18 -4.36
CA ALA A 31 -29.93 7.09 -2.92
C ALA A 31 -29.97 5.63 -2.43
N ILE A 32 -30.71 4.75 -3.12
CA ILE A 32 -30.77 3.32 -2.77
C ILE A 32 -29.40 2.65 -2.94
N VAL A 33 -28.71 2.90 -4.05
CA VAL A 33 -27.36 2.36 -4.31
C VAL A 33 -26.35 2.85 -3.28
N ALA A 34 -26.40 4.13 -2.91
CA ALA A 34 -25.52 4.72 -1.91
C ALA A 34 -25.68 4.05 -0.53
N LEU A 35 -26.89 3.71 -0.11
CA LEU A 35 -27.15 3.04 1.17
C LEU A 35 -26.52 1.65 1.26
N VAL A 36 -26.35 0.96 0.14
CA VAL A 36 -25.70 -0.38 0.09
C VAL A 36 -24.17 -0.28 -0.05
N ALA A 37 -23.69 0.72 -0.79
CA ALA A 37 -22.27 0.88 -1.09
C ALA A 37 -21.44 1.39 0.11
N LEU A 38 -21.98 2.35 0.87
CA LEU A 38 -21.23 3.04 1.94
C LEU A 38 -20.77 2.15 3.11
N PRO A 39 -21.56 1.20 3.66
CA PRO A 39 -21.15 0.46 4.86
C PRO A 39 -19.96 -0.48 4.67
N ASN A 40 -19.63 -0.88 3.45
CA ASN A 40 -18.54 -1.83 3.16
C ASN A 40 -17.16 -1.20 2.89
N TYR A 41 -17.05 0.12 2.89
CA TYR A 41 -15.78 0.81 2.58
C TYR A 41 -14.71 0.65 3.67
N GLY A 42 -15.09 0.60 4.94
CA GLY A 42 -14.17 0.54 6.07
C GLY A 42 -13.27 -0.71 6.05
N PRO A 43 -13.81 -1.93 6.03
CA PRO A 43 -13.02 -3.15 6.01
C PRO A 43 -12.14 -3.27 4.75
N MET A 44 -12.63 -2.82 3.59
CA MET A 44 -11.87 -2.84 2.34
C MET A 44 -10.66 -1.91 2.39
N MET A 45 -10.80 -0.72 2.95
CA MET A 45 -9.69 0.22 3.15
C MET A 45 -8.67 -0.33 4.14
N GLN A 46 -9.10 -0.99 5.22
CA GLN A 46 -8.21 -1.61 6.19
C GLN A 46 -7.39 -2.73 5.53
N SER A 47 -8.02 -3.66 4.82
CA SER A 47 -7.33 -4.74 4.10
C SER A 47 -6.34 -4.20 3.06
N SER A 48 -6.70 -3.13 2.36
CA SER A 48 -5.80 -2.47 1.41
C SER A 48 -4.57 -1.88 2.08
N ARG A 49 -4.71 -1.27 3.27
CA ARG A 49 -3.59 -0.75 4.07
C ARG A 49 -2.68 -1.88 4.55
N GLU A 50 -3.25 -2.95 5.09
CA GLU A 50 -2.49 -4.13 5.54
C GLU A 50 -1.67 -4.74 4.40
N THR A 51 -2.27 -4.88 3.22
CA THR A 51 -1.57 -5.35 2.01
C THR A 51 -0.43 -4.40 1.60
N SER A 52 -0.66 -3.10 1.65
CA SER A 52 0.37 -2.09 1.31
C SER A 52 1.56 -2.17 2.27
N VAL A 53 1.31 -2.21 3.58
CA VAL A 53 2.34 -2.34 4.62
C VAL A 53 3.09 -3.66 4.49
N SER A 54 2.38 -4.76 4.24
CA SER A 54 3.00 -6.09 4.03
C SER A 54 3.98 -6.07 2.84
N ASN A 55 3.59 -5.44 1.73
CA ASN A 55 4.45 -5.29 0.56
C ASN A 55 5.64 -4.36 0.81
N GLU A 56 5.48 -3.30 1.59
CA GLU A 56 6.58 -2.41 2.00
C GLU A 56 7.60 -3.16 2.84
N LEU A 57 7.16 -3.92 3.84
CA LEU A 57 8.04 -4.73 4.69
C LEU A 57 8.72 -5.85 3.88
N LEU A 58 8.00 -6.49 2.97
CA LEU A 58 8.58 -7.48 2.06
C LEU A 58 9.70 -6.85 1.21
N GLY A 59 9.45 -5.67 0.65
CA GLY A 59 10.46 -4.90 -0.10
C GLY A 59 11.66 -4.53 0.76
N ALA A 60 11.44 -4.11 2.02
CA ALA A 60 12.50 -3.80 2.97
C ALA A 60 13.38 -5.03 3.27
N LEU A 61 12.78 -6.20 3.45
CA LEU A 61 13.48 -7.47 3.67
C LEU A 61 14.31 -7.89 2.45
N MET A 62 13.77 -7.71 1.23
CA MET A 62 14.53 -7.98 -0.01
C MET A 62 15.74 -7.05 -0.16
N VAL A 63 15.58 -5.77 0.16
CA VAL A 63 16.68 -4.80 0.18
C VAL A 63 17.72 -5.20 1.22
N ALA A 64 17.32 -5.54 2.45
CA ALA A 64 18.23 -5.96 3.50
C ALA A 64 19.06 -7.18 3.10
N ARG A 65 18.43 -8.18 2.47
CA ARG A 65 19.13 -9.36 1.94
C ARG A 65 20.15 -9.00 0.86
N SER A 66 19.76 -8.16 -0.11
CA SER A 66 20.65 -7.71 -1.18
C SER A 66 21.85 -6.92 -0.63
N GLU A 67 21.61 -6.04 0.31
CA GLU A 67 22.66 -5.24 0.96
C GLU A 67 23.61 -6.10 1.80
N ALA A 68 23.08 -7.12 2.49
CA ALA A 68 23.89 -8.06 3.25
C ALA A 68 24.91 -8.79 2.37
N VAL A 69 24.45 -9.28 1.21
CA VAL A 69 25.30 -9.98 0.22
C VAL A 69 26.30 -8.99 -0.43
N THR A 70 25.84 -7.83 -0.85
CA THR A 70 26.65 -6.83 -1.56
C THR A 70 27.76 -6.26 -0.66
N ARG A 71 27.42 -5.93 0.58
CA ARG A 71 28.38 -5.38 1.56
C ARG A 71 29.16 -6.45 2.30
N ARG A 72 28.87 -7.73 2.10
CA ARG A 72 29.48 -8.87 2.79
C ARG A 72 29.45 -8.73 4.31
N THR A 73 28.37 -8.17 4.85
CA THR A 73 28.17 -7.97 6.30
C THR A 73 26.74 -8.33 6.67
N SER A 74 26.49 -8.61 7.94
CA SER A 74 25.11 -8.85 8.38
C SER A 74 24.30 -7.55 8.37
N VAL A 75 23.04 -7.65 7.92
CA VAL A 75 22.09 -6.55 7.85
C VAL A 75 20.82 -6.96 8.59
N THR A 76 20.35 -6.11 9.47
CA THR A 76 19.16 -6.34 10.30
C THR A 76 18.05 -5.37 9.90
N VAL A 77 16.83 -5.89 9.81
CA VAL A 77 15.59 -5.12 9.73
C VAL A 77 14.90 -5.20 11.08
N CYS A 78 14.63 -4.07 11.71
CA CYS A 78 14.06 -4.01 13.04
C CYS A 78 13.15 -2.79 13.20
N ALA A 79 12.23 -2.85 14.18
CA ALA A 79 11.48 -1.70 14.62
C ALA A 79 12.43 -0.62 15.17
N SER A 80 12.06 0.64 14.98
CA SER A 80 12.86 1.78 15.43
C SER A 80 11.98 3.00 15.66
N ASN A 81 12.15 3.64 16.80
CA ASN A 81 11.45 4.88 17.14
C ASN A 81 12.23 6.14 16.72
N ASP A 82 13.51 6.01 16.42
CA ASP A 82 14.41 7.12 16.04
C ASP A 82 15.01 6.96 14.63
N GLN A 83 14.64 5.87 13.95
CA GLN A 83 15.12 5.50 12.60
C GLN A 83 16.65 5.35 12.49
N SER A 84 17.33 5.19 13.61
CA SER A 84 18.81 5.06 13.69
C SER A 84 19.24 3.76 14.35
N ALA A 85 18.55 3.34 15.41
CA ALA A 85 18.86 2.14 16.17
C ALA A 85 17.65 1.20 16.22
N CYS A 86 17.92 -0.10 16.44
CA CYS A 86 16.88 -1.06 16.75
C CYS A 86 16.29 -0.80 18.12
N GLY A 87 14.97 -0.70 18.20
CA GLY A 87 14.22 -0.49 19.45
C GLY A 87 12.90 0.23 19.19
N GLY A 88 11.97 0.14 20.14
CA GLY A 88 10.65 0.73 20.01
C GLY A 88 9.63 -0.19 19.33
N SER A 89 8.64 0.42 18.73
CA SER A 89 7.49 -0.25 18.09
C SER A 89 7.55 -0.12 16.57
N TRP A 90 7.03 -1.11 15.87
CA TRP A 90 6.80 -1.02 14.42
C TRP A 90 5.82 0.10 14.04
N ALA A 91 4.97 0.56 14.98
CA ALA A 91 4.12 1.72 14.75
C ALA A 91 4.92 3.01 14.53
N ASP A 92 6.08 3.14 15.20
CA ASP A 92 6.99 4.29 15.03
C ASP A 92 7.83 4.18 13.75
N GLY A 93 7.79 3.02 13.10
CA GLY A 93 8.55 2.69 11.91
C GLY A 93 9.64 1.65 12.15
N GLY A 94 10.59 1.59 11.23
CA GLY A 94 11.69 0.65 11.32
C GLY A 94 12.96 1.15 10.65
N VAL A 95 14.00 0.35 10.76
CA VAL A 95 15.29 0.64 10.16
C VAL A 95 15.96 -0.60 9.58
N ILE A 96 16.61 -0.44 8.45
CA ILE A 96 17.54 -1.41 7.87
C ILE A 96 18.94 -0.92 8.17
N ARG A 97 19.71 -1.71 8.93
CA ARG A 97 21.06 -1.32 9.36
C ARG A 97 22.06 -2.47 9.29
N THR A 98 23.32 -2.12 9.09
CA THR A 98 24.42 -3.08 9.14
C THR A 98 24.77 -3.45 10.59
N ALA A 99 25.51 -4.55 10.78
CA ALA A 99 26.07 -4.92 12.09
C ALA A 99 26.97 -3.82 12.70
N ALA A 100 27.64 -3.03 11.87
CA ALA A 100 28.44 -1.88 12.30
C ALA A 100 27.61 -0.65 12.71
N GLY A 101 26.27 -0.72 12.59
CA GLY A 101 25.37 0.37 12.98
C GLY A 101 25.06 1.37 11.86
N THR A 102 25.57 1.18 10.65
CA THR A 102 25.27 2.08 9.52
C THR A 102 23.85 1.86 9.07
N VAL A 103 23.04 2.92 9.06
CA VAL A 103 21.68 2.92 8.53
C VAL A 103 21.73 2.87 7.00
N ILE A 104 21.03 1.90 6.41
CA ILE A 104 20.89 1.74 4.97
C ILE A 104 19.61 2.43 4.50
N ARG A 105 18.51 2.19 5.23
CA ARG A 105 17.19 2.75 4.91
C ARG A 105 16.34 2.83 6.17
N ALA A 106 15.59 3.90 6.29
CA ALA A 106 14.51 4.03 7.26
C ALA A 106 13.18 3.55 6.63
N ILE A 107 12.33 2.96 7.46
CA ILE A 107 10.95 2.59 7.15
C ILE A 107 10.07 3.58 7.91
N SER A 108 9.16 4.23 7.22
CA SER A 108 8.29 5.25 7.81
C SER A 108 7.38 4.65 8.91
N ALA A 109 6.86 5.52 9.76
CA ALA A 109 5.85 5.14 10.75
C ALA A 109 4.62 4.50 10.06
N ILE A 110 4.08 3.48 10.69
CA ILE A 110 2.98 2.67 10.17
C ILE A 110 1.71 3.03 10.92
N ASP A 111 0.87 3.86 10.28
CA ASP A 111 -0.39 4.30 10.86
C ASP A 111 -1.55 3.38 10.48
N GLY A 112 -2.41 3.10 11.46
CA GLY A 112 -3.67 2.40 11.25
C GLY A 112 -3.57 0.90 10.96
N VAL A 113 -2.36 0.32 11.04
CA VAL A 113 -2.12 -1.13 10.92
C VAL A 113 -1.24 -1.60 12.05
N THR A 114 -1.66 -2.66 12.73
CA THR A 114 -0.84 -3.28 13.78
C THR A 114 0.23 -4.17 13.15
N VAL A 115 1.48 -3.87 13.44
CA VAL A 115 2.63 -4.71 13.04
C VAL A 115 3.30 -5.26 14.30
N SER A 116 3.59 -6.56 14.30
CA SER A 116 4.32 -7.23 15.37
C SER A 116 5.30 -8.26 14.82
N GLY A 117 6.32 -8.56 15.59
CA GLY A 117 7.37 -9.52 15.23
C GLY A 117 8.74 -9.05 15.66
N ASN A 118 9.70 -9.96 15.59
CA ASN A 118 11.07 -9.70 15.99
C ASN A 118 11.90 -9.15 14.83
N ALA A 119 13.05 -8.57 15.16
CA ALA A 119 14.04 -8.19 14.17
C ALA A 119 14.49 -9.40 13.33
N ILE A 120 14.70 -9.20 12.04
CA ILE A 120 15.15 -10.23 11.11
C ILE A 120 16.54 -9.84 10.60
N THR A 121 17.50 -10.75 10.76
CA THR A 121 18.87 -10.53 10.34
C THR A 121 19.22 -11.40 9.13
N PHE A 122 19.77 -10.79 8.11
CA PHE A 122 20.36 -11.45 6.96
C PHE A 122 21.88 -11.46 7.09
N ARG A 123 22.48 -12.61 6.79
CA ARG A 123 23.93 -12.81 6.81
C ARG A 123 24.54 -12.46 5.45
N SER A 124 25.85 -12.32 5.41
CA SER A 124 26.60 -12.04 4.19
C SER A 124 26.44 -13.07 3.07
N ASP A 125 26.00 -14.28 3.36
CA ASP A 125 25.66 -15.34 2.40
C ASP A 125 24.21 -15.28 1.90
N GLY A 126 23.41 -14.28 2.33
CA GLY A 126 22.02 -14.12 1.99
C GLY A 126 21.06 -15.02 2.76
N ARG A 127 21.54 -15.80 3.71
CA ARG A 127 20.72 -16.55 4.65
C ARG A 127 20.18 -15.65 5.75
N SER A 128 19.11 -16.09 6.40
CA SER A 128 18.47 -15.36 7.49
C SER A 128 18.35 -16.23 8.73
N ASP A 129 18.19 -15.58 9.88
CA ASP A 129 17.82 -16.28 11.11
C ASP A 129 16.35 -16.77 11.07
N GLY A 130 15.60 -16.34 10.04
CA GLY A 130 14.17 -16.60 9.89
C GLY A 130 13.32 -15.72 10.80
N GLY A 131 12.03 -15.71 10.55
CA GLY A 131 11.09 -14.98 11.39
C GLY A 131 9.79 -14.65 10.66
N THR A 132 8.83 -14.15 11.43
CA THR A 132 7.53 -13.71 10.92
C THR A 132 7.24 -12.31 11.46
N LEU A 133 6.81 -11.43 10.56
CA LEU A 133 6.21 -10.15 10.88
C LEU A 133 4.72 -10.25 10.59
N THR A 134 3.90 -10.11 11.60
CA THR A 134 2.44 -10.11 11.46
C THR A 134 1.96 -8.68 11.21
N VAL A 135 1.21 -8.47 10.15
CA VAL A 135 0.69 -7.19 9.68
C VAL A 135 -0.83 -7.28 9.58
N GLY A 136 -1.53 -6.87 10.64
CA GLY A 136 -2.98 -7.07 10.72
C GLY A 136 -3.34 -8.53 10.57
N SER A 137 -4.01 -8.88 9.46
CA SER A 137 -4.41 -10.26 9.11
C SER A 137 -3.38 -11.02 8.24
N HIS A 138 -2.32 -10.37 7.78
CA HIS A 138 -1.29 -10.95 6.92
C HIS A 138 -0.01 -11.28 7.67
N ASN A 139 0.74 -12.25 7.17
CA ASN A 139 2.05 -12.61 7.71
C ASN A 139 3.13 -12.48 6.63
N VAL A 140 4.18 -11.72 6.94
CA VAL A 140 5.41 -11.68 6.15
C VAL A 140 6.39 -12.66 6.76
N VAL A 141 6.60 -13.79 6.10
CA VAL A 141 7.43 -14.90 6.59
C VAL A 141 8.77 -14.91 5.89
N VAL A 142 9.84 -14.98 6.66
CA VAL A 142 11.21 -15.16 6.14
C VAL A 142 11.73 -16.50 6.61
N ASN A 143 12.15 -17.35 5.68
CA ASN A 143 12.75 -18.62 6.01
C ASN A 143 14.29 -18.52 6.19
N THR A 144 14.92 -19.55 6.70
CA THR A 144 16.36 -19.59 6.98
C THR A 144 17.25 -19.50 5.73
N ILE A 145 16.73 -19.77 4.55
CA ILE A 145 17.46 -19.55 3.27
C ILE A 145 17.34 -18.09 2.78
N GLY A 146 16.68 -17.24 3.53
CA GLY A 146 16.52 -15.81 3.24
C GLY A 146 15.41 -15.49 2.22
N HIS A 147 14.50 -16.43 1.93
CA HIS A 147 13.35 -16.14 1.09
C HIS A 147 12.22 -15.55 1.93
N ALA A 148 11.73 -14.39 1.53
CA ALA A 148 10.61 -13.70 2.15
C ALA A 148 9.35 -13.85 1.28
N LYS A 149 8.19 -14.06 1.91
CA LYS A 149 6.87 -14.14 1.25
C LYS A 149 5.79 -13.54 2.16
N VAL A 150 4.68 -13.17 1.58
CA VAL A 150 3.44 -12.80 2.29
C VAL A 150 2.50 -14.01 2.22
N ASP A 151 1.95 -14.38 3.36
CA ASP A 151 0.92 -15.43 3.53
C ASP A 151 -0.39 -14.82 4.02
#